data_d031ebdf518478a79dfc27d1fe4212f3
#
_entry.id   d031ebdf518478a79dfc27d1fe4212f3
#
_cell.length_a   1.000
_cell.length_b   1.000
_cell.length_c   1.000
_cell.angle_alpha   90.00
_cell.angle_beta   90.00
_cell.angle_gamma   90.00
#
_symmetry.space_group_name_H-M   'P 1'
#
loop_
_entity.id
_entity.type
_entity.pdbx_description
1 polymer ?
#
loop_
_entity_poly.entity_id
_entity_poly.type
_entity_poly.pdbx_seq_one_letter_code
_entity_poly.pdbx_strand_id
1 'polypeptide(L)'
;MVCAGFNSKKIAIVFNEGVKNPYPVLQTLEQALMDKGANPEVLEIKEMKYGFDFVFAVGGDGTILHVAKFYAMSQTPVIGINLGRLGFLSQVNVDNIMSAVENIYNQNFFVENRIMLEYSQFTALNDFVIKGLSNTRSAKFVLKINDKFVCDYIADGLIIATPTGSTAYGLSAGGPVLYPNLEAFVIVPICPHTLTARPIVVPSSEKITITSHEEDVTGFNLIIDGAESVETDKNITIQKSNHTAHLVLLQNEGFYSVLRDKLNWGVSPKSL
;
A
#
# COMPACT_ATOMS: atom_id res chain seq x y z
N MET A 1 25.35 16.55 7.33
CA MET A 1 24.57 17.81 7.34
C MET A 1 23.74 17.78 8.60
N VAL A 2 24.03 18.62 9.60
CA VAL A 2 23.25 18.70 10.85
C VAL A 2 21.92 19.31 10.45
N CYS A 3 20.87 18.51 10.37
CA CYS A 3 19.54 19.04 10.13
C CYS A 3 19.11 19.85 11.35
N ALA A 4 18.82 21.14 11.12
CA ALA A 4 18.06 21.94 12.08
C ALA A 4 16.81 21.15 12.51
N GLY A 5 16.45 21.20 13.79
CA GLY A 5 15.24 20.56 14.29
C GLY A 5 13.98 20.98 13.51
N PHE A 6 12.80 20.60 13.96
CA PHE A 6 11.53 20.88 13.24
C PHE A 6 11.27 22.37 12.89
N ASN A 7 11.99 23.32 13.47
CA ASN A 7 11.79 24.78 13.30
C ASN A 7 11.81 25.29 11.84
N SER A 8 12.38 24.52 10.91
CA SER A 8 12.42 24.91 9.49
C SER A 8 11.63 23.96 8.58
N LYS A 9 10.99 22.92 9.14
CA LYS A 9 10.28 21.92 8.36
C LYS A 9 8.78 22.18 8.32
N LYS A 10 8.22 22.06 7.13
CA LYS A 10 6.77 22.05 6.92
C LYS A 10 6.23 20.65 7.17
N ILE A 11 5.42 20.50 8.20
CA ILE A 11 4.86 19.21 8.64
C ILE A 11 3.35 19.23 8.43
N ALA A 12 2.80 18.14 7.90
CA ALA A 12 1.35 17.92 7.88
C ALA A 12 0.96 16.76 8.79
N ILE A 13 -0.23 16.88 9.38
CA ILE A 13 -0.95 15.80 10.00
C ILE A 13 -2.18 15.53 9.12
N VAL A 14 -2.25 14.38 8.47
CA VAL A 14 -3.36 14.02 7.60
C VAL A 14 -4.20 12.95 8.27
N PHE A 15 -5.52 13.14 8.34
CA PHE A 15 -6.44 12.21 8.95
C PHE A 15 -7.67 11.94 8.09
N ASN A 16 -8.41 10.86 8.41
CA ASN A 16 -9.67 10.52 7.78
C ASN A 16 -10.81 10.72 8.78
N GLU A 17 -11.77 11.60 8.45
CA GLU A 17 -12.96 11.84 9.28
C GLU A 17 -13.82 10.59 9.51
N GLY A 18 -13.81 9.64 8.57
CA GLY A 18 -14.52 8.37 8.70
C GLY A 18 -14.01 7.45 9.82
N VAL A 19 -12.89 7.81 10.46
CA VAL A 19 -12.33 7.06 11.59
C VAL A 19 -12.97 7.54 12.90
N LYS A 20 -13.33 6.59 13.75
CA LYS A 20 -14.00 6.89 15.02
C LYS A 20 -13.10 7.71 15.95
N ASN A 21 -13.51 8.96 16.22
CA ASN A 21 -12.93 9.88 17.20
C ASN A 21 -11.41 10.12 17.05
N PRO A 22 -10.93 10.71 15.94
CA PRO A 22 -9.49 10.97 15.73
C PRO A 22 -8.98 12.15 16.60
N TYR A 23 -9.84 13.06 17.02
CA TYR A 23 -9.49 14.36 17.62
C TYR A 23 -8.55 14.29 18.85
N PRO A 24 -8.73 13.40 19.84
CA PRO A 24 -7.80 13.32 20.97
C PRO A 24 -6.37 12.97 20.52
N VAL A 25 -6.24 12.10 19.52
CA VAL A 25 -4.94 11.70 18.97
C VAL A 25 -4.31 12.84 18.16
N LEU A 26 -5.11 13.55 17.38
CA LEU A 26 -4.66 14.74 16.64
C LEU A 26 -4.13 15.81 17.60
N GLN A 27 -4.86 16.13 18.67
CA GLN A 27 -4.43 17.08 19.68
C GLN A 27 -3.13 16.68 20.38
N THR A 28 -3.00 15.40 20.75
CA THR A 28 -1.77 14.87 21.36
C THR A 28 -0.58 14.98 20.43
N LEU A 29 -0.76 14.61 19.16
CA LEU A 29 0.30 14.68 18.15
C LEU A 29 0.69 16.12 17.83
N GLU A 30 -0.30 17.00 17.65
CA GLU A 30 -0.08 18.42 17.38
C GLU A 30 0.71 19.08 18.51
N GLN A 31 0.29 18.86 19.76
CA GLN A 31 0.99 19.38 20.92
C GLN A 31 2.42 18.84 21.04
N ALA A 32 2.62 17.54 20.82
CA ALA A 32 3.95 16.93 20.87
C ALA A 32 4.90 17.53 19.81
N LEU A 33 4.38 17.84 18.62
CA LEU A 33 5.15 18.51 17.56
C LEU A 33 5.44 19.98 17.90
N MET A 34 4.46 20.71 18.45
CA MET A 34 4.61 22.11 18.89
C MET A 34 5.65 22.22 20.01
N ASP A 35 5.69 21.30 20.95
CA ASP A 35 6.67 21.26 22.04
C ASP A 35 8.12 21.08 21.52
N LYS A 36 8.26 20.54 20.30
CA LYS A 36 9.55 20.42 19.58
C LYS A 36 9.80 21.56 18.59
N GLY A 37 8.99 22.61 18.61
CA GLY A 37 9.14 23.81 17.78
C GLY A 37 8.59 23.68 16.35
N ALA A 38 7.79 22.64 16.07
CA ALA A 38 7.07 22.53 14.81
C ALA A 38 5.75 23.33 14.87
N ASN A 39 5.26 23.71 13.69
CA ASN A 39 3.91 24.25 13.51
C ASN A 39 3.21 23.40 12.44
N PRO A 40 2.62 22.24 12.81
CA PRO A 40 2.02 21.34 11.86
C PRO A 40 0.71 21.88 11.28
N GLU A 41 0.45 21.58 10.02
CA GLU A 41 -0.85 21.82 9.38
C GLU A 41 -1.69 20.55 9.47
N VAL A 42 -2.90 20.67 10.05
CA VAL A 42 -3.83 19.53 10.17
C VAL A 42 -4.79 19.56 8.98
N LEU A 43 -4.84 18.46 8.23
CA LEU A 43 -5.59 18.33 6.98
C LEU A 43 -6.46 17.08 7.00
N GLU A 44 -7.66 17.19 6.47
CA GLU A 44 -8.41 16.02 6.07
C GLU A 44 -7.83 15.40 4.79
N ILE A 45 -8.10 14.12 4.60
CA ILE A 45 -7.61 13.37 3.42
C ILE A 45 -8.00 14.04 2.08
N LYS A 46 -9.18 14.65 2.03
CA LYS A 46 -9.67 15.39 0.84
C LYS A 46 -8.98 16.73 0.60
N GLU A 47 -8.26 17.25 1.60
CA GLU A 47 -7.56 18.54 1.58
C GLU A 47 -6.05 18.38 1.36
N MET A 48 -5.58 17.15 1.12
CA MET A 48 -4.16 16.88 0.87
C MET A 48 -3.60 17.76 -0.24
N LYS A 49 -2.42 18.28 0.00
CA LYS A 49 -1.63 19.11 -0.94
C LYS A 49 -0.15 18.84 -0.77
N TYR A 50 0.62 19.17 -1.78
CA TYR A 50 2.08 19.04 -1.74
C TYR A 50 2.74 20.22 -1.01
N GLY A 51 4.05 20.08 -0.77
CA GLY A 51 4.87 21.14 -0.21
C GLY A 51 5.22 20.94 1.28
N PHE A 52 5.03 19.75 1.80
CA PHE A 52 5.48 19.34 3.13
C PHE A 52 6.79 18.55 3.05
N ASP A 53 7.62 18.70 4.09
CA ASP A 53 8.87 17.94 4.25
C ASP A 53 8.63 16.60 4.95
N PHE A 54 7.50 16.48 5.69
CA PHE A 54 7.16 15.29 6.45
C PHE A 54 5.64 15.22 6.71
N VAL A 55 5.08 14.02 6.70
CA VAL A 55 3.63 13.81 6.90
C VAL A 55 3.37 12.73 7.94
N PHE A 56 2.50 13.04 8.88
CA PHE A 56 1.92 12.10 9.83
C PHE A 56 0.53 11.69 9.32
N ALA A 57 0.34 10.41 8.97
CA ALA A 57 -0.93 9.86 8.54
C ALA A 57 -1.63 9.19 9.72
N VAL A 58 -2.76 9.75 10.16
CA VAL A 58 -3.52 9.28 11.33
C VAL A 58 -4.75 8.50 10.87
N GLY A 59 -4.76 7.19 11.14
CA GLY A 59 -5.87 6.32 10.73
C GLY A 59 -5.48 4.84 10.73
N GLY A 60 -6.26 4.02 10.04
CA GLY A 60 -5.92 2.61 9.75
C GLY A 60 -5.03 2.48 8.53
N ASP A 61 -4.64 1.22 8.19
CA ASP A 61 -3.77 0.94 7.03
C ASP A 61 -4.31 1.54 5.71
N GLY A 62 -5.63 1.53 5.49
CA GLY A 62 -6.23 2.14 4.30
C GLY A 62 -6.00 3.65 4.21
N THR A 63 -6.07 4.37 5.35
CA THR A 63 -5.75 5.80 5.42
C THR A 63 -4.27 6.03 5.11
N ILE A 64 -3.39 5.26 5.76
CA ILE A 64 -1.94 5.37 5.58
C ILE A 64 -1.54 5.05 4.13
N LEU A 65 -2.15 4.02 3.54
CA LEU A 65 -1.98 3.64 2.14
C LEU A 65 -2.30 4.80 1.20
N HIS A 66 -3.47 5.42 1.38
CA HIS A 66 -3.92 6.53 0.55
C HIS A 66 -3.00 7.75 0.67
N VAL A 67 -2.61 8.12 1.90
CA VAL A 67 -1.68 9.22 2.16
C VAL A 67 -0.30 8.93 1.57
N ALA A 68 0.26 7.75 1.79
CA ALA A 68 1.57 7.37 1.27
C ALA A 68 1.60 7.35 -0.27
N LYS A 69 0.54 6.85 -0.91
CA LYS A 69 0.37 6.88 -2.37
C LYS A 69 0.32 8.31 -2.91
N PHE A 70 -0.44 9.21 -2.29
CA PHE A 70 -0.52 10.62 -2.69
C PHE A 70 0.85 11.30 -2.62
N TYR A 71 1.56 11.15 -1.50
CA TYR A 71 2.85 11.80 -1.29
C TYR A 71 4.03 11.11 -2.01
N ALA A 72 3.82 9.95 -2.64
CA ALA A 72 4.83 9.31 -3.47
C ALA A 72 5.31 10.20 -4.63
N MET A 73 4.41 11.02 -5.20
CA MET A 73 4.74 11.96 -6.28
C MET A 73 5.77 13.02 -5.86
N SER A 74 5.74 13.46 -4.61
CA SER A 74 6.67 14.46 -4.03
C SER A 74 7.80 13.81 -3.24
N GLN A 75 7.83 12.48 -3.13
CA GLN A 75 8.79 11.73 -2.32
C GLN A 75 8.81 12.17 -0.84
N THR A 76 7.69 12.71 -0.36
CA THR A 76 7.57 13.16 1.03
C THR A 76 7.46 11.96 1.96
N PRO A 77 8.30 11.85 3.00
CA PRO A 77 8.23 10.78 3.99
C PRO A 77 6.93 10.80 4.77
N VAL A 78 6.29 9.63 4.90
CA VAL A 78 5.03 9.45 5.62
C VAL A 78 5.22 8.47 6.77
N ILE A 79 4.78 8.84 7.98
CA ILE A 79 4.68 7.92 9.12
C ILE A 79 3.22 7.64 9.45
N GLY A 80 2.88 6.36 9.58
CA GLY A 80 1.54 5.93 9.94
C GLY A 80 1.33 5.84 11.45
N ILE A 81 0.29 6.52 11.95
CA ILE A 81 -0.19 6.42 13.32
C ILE A 81 -1.53 5.71 13.33
N ASN A 82 -1.60 4.55 13.97
CA ASN A 82 -2.82 3.76 14.05
C ASN A 82 -3.64 4.11 15.29
N LEU A 83 -4.95 4.30 15.09
CA LEU A 83 -5.90 4.59 16.17
C LEU A 83 -6.41 3.33 16.91
N GLY A 84 -6.01 2.16 16.43
CA GLY A 84 -6.40 0.87 17.00
C GLY A 84 -5.24 -0.10 17.08
N ARG A 85 -5.41 -1.31 16.51
CA ARG A 85 -4.34 -2.30 16.46
C ARG A 85 -3.35 -1.96 15.34
N LEU A 86 -2.05 -2.01 15.64
CA LEU A 86 -0.95 -1.79 14.70
C LEU A 86 -1.20 -2.58 13.39
N GLY A 87 -1.05 -1.90 12.25
CA GLY A 87 -1.22 -2.46 10.90
C GLY A 87 0.10 -2.91 10.27
N PHE A 88 0.06 -3.22 8.97
CA PHE A 88 1.26 -3.49 8.18
C PHE A 88 1.97 -2.21 7.73
N LEU A 89 1.26 -1.08 7.67
CA LEU A 89 1.80 0.22 7.25
C LEU A 89 2.01 1.18 8.42
N SER A 90 1.34 0.96 9.55
CA SER A 90 1.47 1.80 10.73
C SER A 90 2.66 1.39 11.58
N GLN A 91 3.37 2.38 12.11
CA GLN A 91 4.54 2.18 13.00
C GLN A 91 4.28 2.63 14.43
N VAL A 92 3.24 3.41 14.64
CA VAL A 92 2.96 4.07 15.91
C VAL A 92 1.53 3.78 16.32
N ASN A 93 1.32 3.42 17.56
CA ASN A 93 0.01 3.44 18.22
C ASN A 93 -0.14 4.71 19.06
N VAL A 94 -1.34 4.94 19.57
CA VAL A 94 -1.69 6.14 20.34
C VAL A 94 -0.76 6.33 21.55
N ASP A 95 -0.41 5.25 22.25
CA ASP A 95 0.39 5.29 23.48
C ASP A 95 1.85 5.69 23.22
N ASN A 96 2.33 5.54 21.99
CA ASN A 96 3.72 5.75 21.61
C ASN A 96 3.97 7.07 20.83
N ILE A 97 2.98 7.96 20.72
CA ILE A 97 3.08 9.20 19.93
C ILE A 97 4.24 10.08 20.41
N MET A 98 4.37 10.30 21.72
CA MET A 98 5.43 11.16 22.29
C MET A 98 6.81 10.60 21.97
N SER A 99 7.00 9.29 22.12
CA SER A 99 8.25 8.59 21.79
C SER A 99 8.54 8.64 20.28
N ALA A 100 7.51 8.52 19.45
CA ALA A 100 7.64 8.62 17.99
C ALA A 100 8.11 10.01 17.55
N VAL A 101 7.49 11.07 18.08
CA VAL A 101 7.89 12.47 17.82
C VAL A 101 9.33 12.72 18.28
N GLU A 102 9.71 12.20 19.46
CA GLU A 102 11.08 12.30 19.98
C GLU A 102 12.10 11.61 19.05
N ASN A 103 11.79 10.39 18.59
CA ASN A 103 12.67 9.68 17.65
C ASN A 103 12.81 10.43 16.33
N ILE A 104 11.72 10.96 15.78
CA ILE A 104 11.76 11.73 14.52
C ILE A 104 12.56 13.03 14.72
N TYR A 105 12.34 13.74 15.83
CA TYR A 105 13.09 14.94 16.16
C TYR A 105 14.60 14.69 16.25
N ASN A 106 14.98 13.55 16.85
CA ASN A 106 16.38 13.13 17.01
C ASN A 106 16.92 12.40 15.77
N GLN A 107 16.16 12.30 14.68
CA GLN A 107 16.52 11.58 13.43
C GLN A 107 16.79 10.08 13.62
N ASN A 108 16.20 9.48 14.64
CA ASN A 108 16.27 8.04 14.91
C ASN A 108 15.17 7.29 14.15
N PHE A 109 15.21 7.33 12.83
CA PHE A 109 14.27 6.64 11.95
C PHE A 109 14.94 6.26 10.63
N PHE A 110 14.28 5.36 9.90
CA PHE A 110 14.66 4.97 8.54
C PHE A 110 13.53 5.36 7.59
N VAL A 111 13.87 5.64 6.33
CA VAL A 111 12.88 5.77 5.27
C VAL A 111 12.99 4.52 4.40
N GLU A 112 11.91 3.76 4.34
CA GLU A 112 11.79 2.59 3.47
C GLU A 112 11.03 2.95 2.20
N ASN A 113 11.67 2.71 1.05
CA ASN A 113 11.06 2.97 -0.24
C ASN A 113 10.20 1.77 -0.65
N ARG A 114 8.93 2.03 -0.95
CA ARG A 114 7.97 1.02 -1.41
C ARG A 114 7.70 1.22 -2.88
N ILE A 115 7.96 0.19 -3.67
CA ILE A 115 7.64 0.20 -5.10
C ILE A 115 6.14 0.24 -5.30
N MET A 116 5.73 0.82 -6.43
CA MET A 116 4.33 0.94 -6.82
C MET A 116 4.11 0.36 -8.21
N LEU A 117 2.90 -0.09 -8.48
CA LEU A 117 2.42 -0.45 -9.81
C LEU A 117 1.92 0.79 -10.55
N GLU A 118 2.01 0.76 -11.87
CA GLU A 118 1.51 1.81 -12.75
C GLU A 118 0.77 1.22 -13.96
N TYR A 119 -0.36 1.81 -14.28
CA TYR A 119 -1.11 1.62 -15.50
C TYR A 119 -1.66 2.97 -15.97
N SER A 120 -1.21 3.47 -17.12
CA SER A 120 -1.59 4.80 -17.63
C SER A 120 -1.30 5.90 -16.59
N GLN A 121 -2.31 6.66 -16.14
CA GLN A 121 -2.21 7.67 -15.08
C GLN A 121 -2.46 7.10 -13.66
N PHE A 122 -2.80 5.83 -13.55
CA PHE A 122 -3.15 5.22 -12.28
C PHE A 122 -1.94 4.53 -11.65
N THR A 123 -1.81 4.67 -10.34
CA THR A 123 -0.78 3.98 -9.55
C THR A 123 -1.42 3.21 -8.41
N ALA A 124 -0.81 2.09 -8.00
CA ALA A 124 -1.22 1.34 -6.83
C ALA A 124 -0.02 1.03 -5.93
N LEU A 125 -0.19 1.23 -4.63
CA LEU A 125 0.81 0.86 -3.63
C LEU A 125 0.61 -0.58 -3.15
N ASN A 126 -0.64 -1.06 -3.07
CA ASN A 126 -0.95 -2.46 -2.80
C ASN A 126 -1.08 -3.28 -4.08
N ASP A 127 -2.18 -3.08 -4.81
CA ASP A 127 -2.52 -3.97 -5.92
C ASP A 127 -3.44 -3.32 -6.96
N PHE A 128 -3.39 -3.87 -8.17
CA PHE A 128 -4.42 -3.78 -9.18
C PHE A 128 -5.19 -5.10 -9.24
N VAL A 129 -6.52 -5.04 -9.09
CA VAL A 129 -7.41 -6.17 -9.28
C VAL A 129 -8.13 -6.01 -10.61
N ILE A 130 -8.00 -7.00 -11.49
CA ILE A 130 -8.53 -6.98 -12.85
C ILE A 130 -9.69 -7.97 -12.92
N LYS A 131 -10.88 -7.49 -13.27
CA LYS A 131 -12.08 -8.32 -13.51
C LYS A 131 -12.58 -8.09 -14.93
N GLY A 132 -13.09 -9.14 -15.57
CA GLY A 132 -13.71 -9.00 -16.89
C GLY A 132 -15.02 -8.21 -16.81
N LEU A 133 -15.22 -7.28 -17.73
CA LEU A 133 -16.53 -6.66 -17.99
C LEU A 133 -17.30 -7.61 -18.92
N SER A 134 -18.05 -8.52 -18.33
CA SER A 134 -18.86 -9.51 -19.02
C SER A 134 -20.12 -9.81 -18.22
N ASN A 135 -21.09 -10.49 -18.85
CA ASN A 135 -22.31 -10.96 -18.19
C ASN A 135 -22.06 -12.21 -17.31
N THR A 136 -20.85 -12.79 -17.40
CA THR A 136 -20.45 -13.96 -16.63
C THR A 136 -19.57 -13.56 -15.43
N ARG A 137 -19.56 -14.38 -14.38
CA ARG A 137 -18.75 -14.12 -13.19
C ARG A 137 -17.25 -14.29 -13.47
N SER A 138 -16.89 -15.25 -14.30
CA SER A 138 -15.49 -15.56 -14.66
C SER A 138 -15.19 -15.11 -16.08
N ALA A 139 -13.94 -14.76 -16.35
CA ALA A 139 -13.43 -14.42 -17.66
C ALA A 139 -12.13 -15.17 -17.95
N LYS A 140 -11.79 -15.30 -19.24
CA LYS A 140 -10.49 -15.82 -19.65
C LYS A 140 -9.50 -14.67 -19.79
N PHE A 141 -8.46 -14.73 -18.96
CA PHE A 141 -7.33 -13.80 -18.96
C PHE A 141 -6.12 -14.45 -19.59
N VAL A 142 -5.50 -13.79 -20.55
CA VAL A 142 -4.24 -14.21 -21.16
C VAL A 142 -3.13 -13.38 -20.55
N LEU A 143 -2.20 -14.04 -19.87
CA LEU A 143 -1.04 -13.40 -19.25
C LEU A 143 0.15 -13.43 -20.20
N LYS A 144 0.75 -12.27 -20.43
CA LYS A 144 2.04 -12.12 -21.10
C LYS A 144 3.00 -11.34 -20.21
N ILE A 145 4.28 -11.69 -20.26
CA ILE A 145 5.36 -10.97 -19.60
C ILE A 145 6.39 -10.58 -20.66
N ASN A 146 6.67 -9.28 -20.81
CA ASN A 146 7.51 -8.74 -21.89
C ASN A 146 7.10 -9.29 -23.26
N ASP A 147 5.79 -9.22 -23.55
CA ASP A 147 5.14 -9.71 -24.79
C ASP A 147 5.21 -11.24 -25.02
N LYS A 148 5.85 -11.99 -24.12
CA LYS A 148 5.91 -13.45 -24.19
C LYS A 148 4.71 -14.06 -23.48
N PHE A 149 4.00 -14.96 -24.16
CA PHE A 149 2.90 -15.73 -23.56
C PHE A 149 3.41 -16.55 -22.35
N VAL A 150 2.68 -16.48 -21.25
CA VAL A 150 2.95 -17.26 -20.03
C VAL A 150 1.88 -18.33 -19.83
N CYS A 151 0.63 -17.93 -19.71
CA CYS A 151 -0.50 -18.84 -19.51
C CYS A 151 -1.84 -18.13 -19.72
N ASP A 152 -2.91 -18.94 -19.75
CA ASP A 152 -4.29 -18.48 -19.66
C ASP A 152 -4.84 -18.80 -18.27
N TYR A 153 -5.66 -17.89 -17.74
CA TYR A 153 -6.47 -18.12 -16.54
C TYR A 153 -7.96 -17.99 -16.90
N ILE A 154 -8.78 -18.97 -16.50
CA ILE A 154 -10.23 -18.80 -16.38
C ILE A 154 -10.48 -18.60 -14.89
N ALA A 155 -10.86 -17.37 -14.49
CA ALA A 155 -10.92 -16.95 -13.10
C ALA A 155 -11.94 -15.83 -12.90
N ASP A 156 -12.31 -15.56 -11.65
CA ASP A 156 -13.15 -14.39 -11.29
C ASP A 156 -12.36 -13.07 -11.43
N GLY A 157 -11.04 -13.14 -11.54
CA GLY A 157 -10.15 -12.00 -11.75
C GLY A 157 -8.68 -12.36 -11.58
N LEU A 158 -7.83 -11.38 -11.79
CA LEU A 158 -6.40 -11.44 -11.51
C LEU A 158 -6.00 -10.29 -10.59
N ILE A 159 -5.12 -10.55 -9.63
CA ILE A 159 -4.49 -9.55 -8.78
C ILE A 159 -3.04 -9.43 -9.22
N ILE A 160 -2.58 -8.20 -9.46
CA ILE A 160 -1.18 -7.86 -9.59
C ILE A 160 -0.81 -7.04 -8.35
N ALA A 161 0.00 -7.59 -7.47
CA ALA A 161 0.33 -6.94 -6.19
C ALA A 161 1.83 -6.63 -6.07
N THR A 162 2.10 -5.52 -5.38
CA THR A 162 3.43 -5.16 -4.89
C THR A 162 3.79 -6.03 -3.67
N PRO A 163 5.03 -5.99 -3.17
CA PRO A 163 5.35 -6.58 -1.87
C PRO A 163 4.51 -6.03 -0.72
N THR A 164 4.21 -4.73 -0.74
CA THR A 164 3.30 -4.11 0.25
C THR A 164 1.91 -4.74 0.19
N GLY A 165 1.34 -4.87 -1.01
CA GLY A 165 0.03 -5.48 -1.26
C GLY A 165 -0.01 -7.01 -1.09
N SER A 166 1.15 -7.67 -1.00
CA SER A 166 1.21 -9.13 -0.79
C SER A 166 0.57 -9.59 0.53
N THR A 167 0.43 -8.68 1.50
CA THR A 167 -0.28 -8.91 2.78
C THR A 167 -1.72 -8.42 2.77
N ALA A 168 -2.20 -7.87 1.64
CA ALA A 168 -3.57 -7.39 1.43
C ALA A 168 -4.44 -8.43 0.71
N TYR A 169 -5.13 -8.06 -0.36
CA TYR A 169 -6.04 -8.95 -1.07
C TYR A 169 -5.33 -10.14 -1.72
N GLY A 170 -4.08 -9.93 -2.19
CA GLY A 170 -3.24 -11.01 -2.71
C GLY A 170 -3.07 -12.18 -1.75
N LEU A 171 -2.89 -11.91 -0.44
CA LEU A 171 -2.80 -12.96 0.60
C LEU A 171 -4.10 -13.75 0.72
N SER A 172 -5.25 -13.06 0.75
CA SER A 172 -6.57 -13.71 0.84
C SER A 172 -6.88 -14.58 -0.36
N ALA A 173 -6.33 -14.25 -1.54
CA ALA A 173 -6.44 -15.04 -2.76
C ALA A 173 -5.41 -16.20 -2.86
N GLY A 174 -4.61 -16.42 -1.81
CA GLY A 174 -3.63 -17.51 -1.74
C GLY A 174 -2.24 -17.17 -2.31
N GLY A 175 -1.94 -15.89 -2.46
CA GLY A 175 -0.61 -15.41 -2.84
C GLY A 175 0.41 -15.53 -1.71
N PRO A 176 1.71 -15.55 -2.02
CA PRO A 176 2.78 -15.55 -1.04
C PRO A 176 2.95 -14.19 -0.36
N VAL A 177 3.41 -14.19 0.88
CA VAL A 177 3.89 -12.98 1.56
C VAL A 177 5.27 -12.63 1.00
N LEU A 178 5.42 -11.40 0.53
CA LEU A 178 6.71 -10.87 0.09
C LEU A 178 7.28 -9.92 1.15
N TYR A 179 8.61 -9.91 1.29
CA TYR A 179 9.26 -8.92 2.12
C TYR A 179 9.10 -7.52 1.49
N PRO A 180 8.76 -6.47 2.25
CA PRO A 180 8.27 -5.19 1.72
C PRO A 180 9.18 -4.46 0.73
N ASN A 181 10.50 -4.62 0.85
CA ASN A 181 11.48 -3.96 -0.01
C ASN A 181 12.02 -4.85 -1.15
N LEU A 182 11.35 -5.98 -1.44
CA LEU A 182 11.70 -6.79 -2.61
C LEU A 182 11.33 -6.04 -3.91
N GLU A 183 12.20 -6.17 -4.90
CA GLU A 183 11.96 -5.68 -6.26
C GLU A 183 11.23 -6.74 -7.10
N ALA A 184 9.99 -7.07 -6.69
CA ALA A 184 9.17 -8.10 -7.32
C ALA A 184 7.69 -7.74 -7.29
N PHE A 185 6.91 -8.33 -8.20
CA PHE A 185 5.45 -8.32 -8.18
C PHE A 185 4.93 -9.75 -8.06
N VAL A 186 3.72 -9.90 -7.52
CA VAL A 186 3.03 -11.18 -7.49
C VAL A 186 1.74 -11.10 -8.29
N ILE A 187 1.52 -12.11 -9.14
CA ILE A 187 0.31 -12.27 -9.95
C ILE A 187 -0.48 -13.41 -9.33
N VAL A 188 -1.70 -13.13 -8.88
CA VAL A 188 -2.55 -14.08 -8.14
C VAL A 188 -3.90 -14.22 -8.83
N PRO A 189 -4.27 -15.39 -9.35
CA PRO A 189 -5.62 -15.62 -9.87
C PRO A 189 -6.65 -15.72 -8.73
N ILE A 190 -7.82 -15.11 -8.93
CA ILE A 190 -8.95 -15.15 -7.99
C ILE A 190 -9.88 -16.29 -8.40
N CYS A 191 -10.08 -17.30 -7.53
CA CYS A 191 -10.95 -18.44 -7.75
C CYS A 191 -10.77 -19.05 -9.14
N PRO A 192 -9.55 -19.46 -9.54
CA PRO A 192 -9.33 -20.02 -10.89
C PRO A 192 -10.07 -21.36 -11.04
N HIS A 193 -10.59 -21.61 -12.23
CA HIS A 193 -11.34 -22.84 -12.55
C HIS A 193 -10.43 -24.06 -12.82
N THR A 194 -9.10 -23.87 -12.81
CA THR A 194 -8.13 -24.96 -13.00
C THR A 194 -7.33 -25.20 -11.72
N LEU A 195 -7.19 -26.48 -11.36
CA LEU A 195 -6.40 -26.88 -10.19
C LEU A 195 -4.89 -26.63 -10.32
N THR A 196 -4.42 -26.40 -11.53
CA THR A 196 -3.00 -26.13 -11.84
C THR A 196 -2.60 -24.67 -11.76
N ALA A 197 -3.57 -23.74 -11.71
CA ALA A 197 -3.28 -22.32 -11.56
C ALA A 197 -2.61 -22.05 -10.22
N ARG A 198 -1.52 -21.31 -10.26
CA ARG A 198 -0.73 -20.91 -9.07
C ARG A 198 -0.35 -19.45 -9.17
N PRO A 199 -0.23 -18.74 -8.04
CA PRO A 199 0.43 -17.44 -8.02
C PRO A 199 1.85 -17.53 -8.56
N ILE A 200 2.28 -16.49 -9.27
CA ILE A 200 3.64 -16.36 -9.78
C ILE A 200 4.26 -15.07 -9.28
N VAL A 201 5.52 -15.14 -8.87
CA VAL A 201 6.33 -13.96 -8.51
C VAL A 201 7.27 -13.66 -9.66
N VAL A 202 7.31 -12.38 -10.06
CA VAL A 202 8.13 -11.89 -11.17
C VAL A 202 8.95 -10.68 -10.73
N PRO A 203 10.13 -10.43 -11.34
CA PRO A 203 10.87 -9.19 -11.10
C PRO A 203 10.02 -7.95 -11.38
N SER A 204 10.18 -6.90 -10.60
CA SER A 204 9.43 -5.64 -10.79
C SER A 204 9.80 -4.89 -12.08
N SER A 205 10.90 -5.25 -12.71
CA SER A 205 11.32 -4.73 -14.02
C SER A 205 10.51 -5.26 -15.20
N GLU A 206 9.72 -6.31 -14.99
CA GLU A 206 8.93 -6.96 -16.02
C GLU A 206 7.64 -6.17 -16.32
N LYS A 207 7.28 -6.12 -17.63
CA LYS A 207 5.98 -5.59 -18.06
C LYS A 207 4.96 -6.71 -18.09
N ILE A 208 3.87 -6.53 -17.35
CA ILE A 208 2.80 -7.53 -17.21
C ILE A 208 1.63 -7.09 -18.10
N THR A 209 1.36 -7.84 -19.15
CA THR A 209 0.23 -7.55 -20.05
C THR A 209 -0.87 -8.59 -19.83
N ILE A 210 -2.08 -8.11 -19.60
CA ILE A 210 -3.29 -8.90 -19.45
C ILE A 210 -4.22 -8.59 -20.61
N THR A 211 -4.66 -9.63 -21.33
CA THR A 211 -5.60 -9.51 -22.45
C THR A 211 -6.75 -10.50 -22.30
N SER A 212 -7.88 -10.25 -22.96
CA SER A 212 -8.93 -11.25 -23.19
C SER A 212 -9.30 -11.28 -24.65
N HIS A 213 -9.53 -12.48 -25.17
CA HIS A 213 -9.97 -12.72 -26.54
C HIS A 213 -11.44 -13.20 -26.59
N GLU A 214 -12.10 -13.33 -25.44
CA GLU A 214 -13.51 -13.69 -25.37
C GLU A 214 -14.38 -12.57 -25.93
N GLU A 215 -15.37 -12.92 -26.75
CA GLU A 215 -16.26 -11.94 -27.41
C GLU A 215 -17.18 -11.25 -26.42
N ASP A 216 -17.60 -11.96 -25.37
CA ASP A 216 -18.48 -11.45 -24.31
C ASP A 216 -17.76 -10.58 -23.28
N VAL A 217 -16.41 -10.57 -23.28
CA VAL A 217 -15.60 -9.65 -22.49
C VAL A 217 -15.39 -8.37 -23.28
N THR A 218 -16.04 -7.29 -22.89
CA THR A 218 -15.97 -5.99 -23.58
C THR A 218 -14.81 -5.12 -23.12
N GLY A 219 -14.27 -5.38 -21.92
CA GLY A 219 -13.18 -4.66 -21.28
C GLY A 219 -12.84 -5.26 -19.92
N PHE A 220 -12.07 -4.53 -19.15
CA PHE A 220 -11.77 -4.88 -17.76
C PHE A 220 -12.25 -3.78 -16.81
N ASN A 221 -12.69 -4.21 -15.63
CA ASN A 221 -12.82 -3.36 -14.46
C ASN A 221 -11.53 -3.46 -13.67
N LEU A 222 -10.74 -2.38 -13.62
CA LEU A 222 -9.50 -2.27 -12.88
C LEU A 222 -9.80 -1.62 -11.53
N ILE A 223 -9.60 -2.36 -10.45
CA ILE A 223 -9.75 -1.87 -9.08
C ILE A 223 -8.36 -1.58 -8.52
N ILE A 224 -8.17 -0.39 -7.97
CA ILE A 224 -6.90 0.18 -7.55
C ILE A 224 -6.88 0.28 -6.02
N ASP A 225 -5.97 -0.44 -5.37
CA ASP A 225 -5.83 -0.46 -3.90
C ASP A 225 -7.16 -0.71 -3.15
N GLY A 226 -8.12 -1.38 -3.78
CA GLY A 226 -9.45 -1.65 -3.22
C GLY A 226 -10.36 -0.43 -3.05
N ALA A 227 -9.96 0.76 -3.47
CA ALA A 227 -10.68 2.02 -3.20
C ALA A 227 -11.24 2.69 -4.45
N GLU A 228 -10.59 2.59 -5.58
CA GLU A 228 -10.95 3.22 -6.84
C GLU A 228 -11.22 2.14 -7.89
N SER A 229 -12.13 2.40 -8.83
CA SER A 229 -12.48 1.46 -9.89
C SER A 229 -12.63 2.21 -11.21
N VAL A 230 -12.01 1.69 -12.26
CA VAL A 230 -12.04 2.27 -13.60
C VAL A 230 -12.22 1.20 -14.67
N GLU A 231 -13.05 1.49 -15.65
CA GLU A 231 -13.22 0.64 -16.83
C GLU A 231 -12.06 0.88 -17.82
N THR A 232 -11.54 -0.19 -18.39
CA THR A 232 -10.42 -0.17 -19.33
C THR A 232 -10.73 -1.05 -20.54
N ASP A 233 -9.91 -0.93 -21.58
CA ASP A 233 -9.91 -1.89 -22.67
C ASP A 233 -9.54 -3.30 -22.18
N LYS A 234 -9.82 -4.33 -23.01
CA LYS A 234 -9.43 -5.72 -22.74
C LYS A 234 -7.98 -6.05 -23.09
N ASN A 235 -7.12 -5.02 -23.04
CA ASN A 235 -5.66 -5.14 -23.20
C ASN A 235 -5.01 -4.06 -22.34
N ILE A 236 -4.45 -4.45 -21.20
CA ILE A 236 -3.78 -3.55 -20.27
C ILE A 236 -2.36 -4.02 -20.01
N THR A 237 -1.43 -3.07 -19.91
CA THR A 237 -0.04 -3.36 -19.57
C THR A 237 0.32 -2.61 -18.28
N ILE A 238 0.67 -3.38 -17.26
CA ILE A 238 1.05 -2.91 -15.94
C ILE A 238 2.56 -3.02 -15.80
N GLN A 239 3.17 -2.00 -15.20
CA GLN A 239 4.61 -1.93 -14.98
C GLN A 239 4.92 -1.31 -13.61
N LYS A 240 6.21 -1.29 -13.25
CA LYS A 240 6.69 -0.56 -12.07
C LYS A 240 6.56 0.93 -12.33
N SER A 241 5.99 1.65 -11.36
CA SER A 241 5.94 3.12 -11.38
C SER A 241 7.35 3.71 -11.20
N ASN A 242 7.56 4.88 -11.79
CA ASN A 242 8.75 5.70 -11.52
C ASN A 242 8.71 6.37 -10.14
N HIS A 243 7.55 6.36 -9.48
CA HIS A 243 7.37 6.88 -8.13
C HIS A 243 7.41 5.77 -7.10
N THR A 244 7.98 6.08 -5.95
CA THR A 244 8.02 5.20 -4.77
C THR A 244 7.38 5.89 -3.58
N ALA A 245 6.63 5.17 -2.77
CA ALA A 245 6.14 5.70 -1.51
C ALA A 245 7.22 5.58 -0.43
N HIS A 246 7.43 6.64 0.32
CA HIS A 246 8.45 6.73 1.36
C HIS A 246 7.81 6.54 2.73
N LEU A 247 7.94 5.36 3.31
CA LEU A 247 7.41 5.07 4.65
C LEU A 247 8.50 5.21 5.71
N VAL A 248 8.18 5.94 6.76
CA VAL A 248 9.06 6.12 7.91
C VAL A 248 8.90 4.98 8.89
N LEU A 249 10.01 4.36 9.27
CA LEU A 249 10.08 3.28 10.24
C LEU A 249 10.86 3.75 11.47
N LEU A 250 10.26 3.61 12.65
CA LEU A 250 10.87 3.89 13.95
C LEU A 250 11.42 2.58 14.52
N GLN A 251 12.73 2.40 14.48
CA GLN A 251 13.40 1.21 14.99
C GLN A 251 12.92 -0.16 14.48
N ASN A 252 13.68 -1.19 14.82
CA ASN A 252 13.65 -2.56 14.33
C ASN A 252 12.49 -3.44 14.85
N GLU A 253 11.30 -2.95 15.06
CA GLU A 253 10.14 -3.84 15.07
C GLU A 253 9.95 -4.33 13.64
N GLY A 254 10.72 -5.36 13.32
CA GLY A 254 10.86 -5.82 11.95
C GLY A 254 9.54 -6.38 11.42
N PHE A 255 9.38 -6.36 10.12
CA PHE A 255 8.28 -6.97 9.35
C PHE A 255 7.80 -8.32 9.91
N TYR A 256 8.72 -9.14 10.42
CA TYR A 256 8.40 -10.45 10.99
C TYR A 256 7.63 -10.38 12.32
N SER A 257 7.81 -9.34 13.15
CA SER A 257 6.99 -9.15 14.35
C SER A 257 5.55 -8.81 13.98
N VAL A 258 5.39 -7.91 13.01
CA VAL A 258 4.06 -7.55 12.47
C VAL A 258 3.36 -8.78 11.87
N LEU A 259 4.07 -9.63 11.14
CA LEU A 259 3.50 -10.89 10.61
C LEU A 259 2.99 -11.81 11.73
N ARG A 260 3.78 -12.01 12.80
CA ARG A 260 3.36 -12.83 13.94
C ARG A 260 2.11 -12.27 14.61
N ASP A 261 2.11 -10.97 14.88
CA ASP A 261 1.04 -10.31 15.63
C ASP A 261 -0.26 -10.20 14.82
N LYS A 262 -0.17 -10.05 13.49
CA LYS A 262 -1.33 -9.90 12.61
C LYS A 262 -1.88 -11.22 12.09
N LEU A 263 -1.01 -12.15 11.74
CA LEU A 263 -1.40 -13.41 11.09
C LEU A 263 -1.32 -14.61 12.04
N ASN A 264 -0.97 -14.42 13.33
CA ASN A 264 -0.63 -15.49 14.24
C ASN A 264 0.39 -16.47 13.64
N TRP A 265 1.35 -15.92 12.86
CA TRP A 265 2.32 -16.71 12.12
C TRP A 265 3.23 -17.51 13.05
N GLY A 266 3.19 -18.83 12.92
CA GLY A 266 4.02 -19.72 13.74
C GLY A 266 3.55 -19.93 15.18
N VAL A 267 2.37 -19.43 15.56
CA VAL A 267 1.77 -19.67 16.87
C VAL A 267 1.21 -21.10 16.91
N SER A 268 1.63 -21.88 17.90
CA SER A 268 1.10 -23.24 18.09
C SER A 268 -0.38 -23.21 18.45
N PRO A 269 -1.23 -24.10 17.88
CA PRO A 269 -2.66 -24.19 18.24
C PRO A 269 -2.96 -24.41 19.73
N LYS A 270 -1.94 -24.80 20.53
CA LYS A 270 -2.05 -25.02 21.99
C LYS A 270 -1.91 -23.74 22.83
N SER A 271 -1.63 -22.59 22.20
CA SER A 271 -1.45 -21.28 22.86
C SER A 271 -2.57 -20.27 22.55
N LEU A 272 -3.65 -20.74 21.90
CA LEU A 272 -4.87 -19.96 21.65
C LEU A 272 -5.97 -20.31 22.66
#